data_c464c7cf74d794ff851ac86dabc7c7bf
#
_entry.id   c464c7cf74d794ff851ac86dabc7c7bf
#
_cell.length_a   1.000
_cell.length_b   1.000
_cell.length_c   1.000
_cell.angle_alpha   90.00
_cell.angle_beta   90.00
_cell.angle_gamma   90.00
#
_symmetry.space_group_name_H-M   'P 1'
#
loop_
_entity.id
_entity.type
_entity.pdbx_description
1 polymer ?
#
loop_
_entity_poly.entity_id
_entity_poly.type
_entity_poly.pdbx_seq_one_letter_code
_entity_poly.pdbx_strand_id
1 'polypeptide(L)'
;MIAPLSTHKCSQFSACFPGGCWYNTKTFKIELFWEVTIVLNAAQVYTYTRRILDAYAAVMQPLSAELDMAQNAVDILLFLANNPGLDTARDICTYRKLKPGIVSFHVDNLVRGGYLLRTRDPGDRRRCRLVCTDKAAPIIARGQALQEQFAAQMSAGLAPDALETFQQCLTAFAQNLDRMANREET
;
A
#
# COMPACT_ATOMS: atom_id res chain seq x y z
N MET A 1 1.52 60.12 -24.00
CA MET A 1 0.68 59.78 -25.21
C MET A 1 0.76 58.25 -25.33
N ILE A 2 -0.22 57.55 -24.70
CA ILE A 2 -0.27 56.09 -24.66
C ILE A 2 -1.28 55.68 -25.76
N ALA A 3 -0.83 54.94 -26.74
CA ALA A 3 -1.65 54.48 -27.87
C ALA A 3 -2.67 53.40 -27.35
N PRO A 4 -3.93 53.34 -27.87
CA PRO A 4 -4.90 52.35 -27.45
C PRO A 4 -4.52 51.01 -28.03
N LEU A 5 -4.50 49.99 -27.12
CA LEU A 5 -4.31 48.57 -27.48
C LEU A 5 -5.46 48.08 -28.34
N SER A 6 -5.11 47.54 -29.47
CA SER A 6 -5.95 46.99 -30.52
C SER A 6 -6.90 45.88 -29.98
N THR A 7 -8.18 46.04 -30.28
CA THR A 7 -9.30 45.17 -29.89
C THR A 7 -9.33 43.79 -30.58
N HIS A 8 -8.30 43.46 -31.41
CA HIS A 8 -8.32 42.24 -32.24
C HIS A 8 -7.76 40.96 -31.57
N LYS A 9 -7.38 40.99 -30.31
CA LYS A 9 -6.83 39.79 -29.63
C LYS A 9 -7.81 39.05 -28.71
N CYS A 10 -9.09 39.47 -28.66
CA CYS A 10 -10.07 38.90 -27.73
C CYS A 10 -10.70 37.57 -28.17
N SER A 11 -10.52 37.13 -29.41
CA SER A 11 -11.15 35.90 -29.94
C SER A 11 -10.43 34.59 -29.61
N GLN A 12 -9.27 34.64 -28.93
CA GLN A 12 -8.51 33.44 -28.54
C GLN A 12 -8.57 33.08 -27.05
N PHE A 13 -9.28 33.86 -26.23
CA PHE A 13 -9.37 33.62 -24.79
C PHE A 13 -10.84 33.44 -24.36
N SER A 14 -11.13 32.34 -23.70
CA SER A 14 -12.50 31.91 -23.34
C SER A 14 -12.88 32.06 -21.86
N ALA A 15 -11.98 32.55 -21.00
CA ALA A 15 -12.31 32.77 -19.59
C ALA A 15 -11.54 33.95 -18.99
N CYS A 16 -12.24 34.80 -18.23
CA CYS A 16 -11.69 35.91 -17.45
C CYS A 16 -11.96 35.66 -15.97
N PHE A 17 -10.91 35.58 -15.15
CA PHE A 17 -11.05 35.52 -13.70
C PHE A 17 -10.91 36.89 -13.05
N PRO A 18 -11.52 37.15 -11.87
CA PRO A 18 -11.39 38.41 -11.16
C PRO A 18 -9.93 38.58 -10.69
N GLY A 19 -9.16 39.34 -11.43
CA GLY A 19 -7.71 39.55 -11.22
C GLY A 19 -6.97 39.86 -12.51
N GLY A 20 -7.65 39.86 -13.67
CA GLY A 20 -7.10 40.39 -14.93
C GLY A 20 -6.09 39.48 -15.65
N CYS A 21 -5.96 38.21 -15.34
CA CYS A 21 -5.14 37.25 -16.06
C CYS A 21 -5.93 36.54 -17.16
N TRP A 22 -5.41 36.57 -18.40
CA TRP A 22 -6.00 35.91 -19.54
C TRP A 22 -5.22 34.61 -19.85
N TYR A 23 -5.93 33.48 -19.93
CA TYR A 23 -5.31 32.19 -20.23
C TYR A 23 -5.64 31.71 -21.66
N ASN A 24 -4.65 31.15 -22.32
CA ASN A 24 -4.82 30.56 -23.66
C ASN A 24 -5.33 29.12 -23.49
N THR A 25 -6.49 28.78 -24.07
CA THR A 25 -7.12 27.47 -23.98
C THR A 25 -6.27 26.31 -24.50
N LYS A 26 -5.25 26.56 -25.30
CA LYS A 26 -4.31 25.53 -25.74
C LYS A 26 -3.24 25.19 -24.67
N THR A 27 -2.92 26.14 -23.79
CA THR A 27 -2.00 25.94 -22.66
C THR A 27 -2.71 25.33 -21.45
N PHE A 28 -4.05 25.50 -21.35
CA PHE A 28 -4.85 24.98 -20.22
C PHE A 28 -4.71 23.47 -20.02
N LYS A 29 -4.61 22.68 -21.10
CA LYS A 29 -4.39 21.23 -21.01
C LYS A 29 -3.02 20.85 -20.43
N ILE A 30 -2.01 21.68 -20.67
CA ILE A 30 -0.64 21.45 -20.17
C ILE A 30 -0.56 21.86 -18.69
N GLU A 31 -1.16 22.98 -18.32
CA GLU A 31 -1.19 23.45 -16.91
C GLU A 31 -2.01 22.52 -16.01
N LEU A 32 -3.17 22.01 -16.48
CA LEU A 32 -3.93 21.01 -15.75
C LEU A 32 -3.13 19.70 -15.54
N PHE A 33 -2.32 19.32 -16.53
CA PHE A 33 -1.45 18.15 -16.43
C PHE A 33 -0.32 18.35 -15.40
N TRP A 34 0.22 19.57 -15.30
CA TRP A 34 1.21 19.93 -14.28
C TRP A 34 0.58 20.04 -12.87
N GLU A 35 -0.58 20.63 -12.74
CA GLU A 35 -1.28 20.69 -11.44
C GLU A 35 -1.70 19.31 -10.95
N VAL A 36 -2.17 18.42 -11.80
CA VAL A 36 -2.48 17.03 -11.44
C VAL A 36 -1.20 16.25 -11.09
N THR A 37 -0.07 16.54 -11.71
CA THR A 37 1.23 15.91 -11.38
C THR A 37 1.77 16.42 -10.03
N ILE A 38 1.42 17.64 -9.61
CA ILE A 38 1.80 18.22 -8.33
C ILE A 38 0.97 17.66 -7.16
N VAL A 39 -0.24 17.13 -7.39
CA VAL A 39 -1.13 16.60 -6.35
C VAL A 39 -0.57 15.34 -5.67
N LEU A 40 0.33 14.59 -6.31
CA LEU A 40 1.02 13.44 -5.73
C LEU A 40 2.50 13.74 -5.52
N ASN A 41 2.79 14.63 -4.59
CA ASN A 41 4.17 14.89 -4.21
C ASN A 41 4.69 13.71 -3.35
N ALA A 42 5.93 13.29 -3.60
CA ALA A 42 6.55 12.14 -2.93
C ALA A 42 6.52 12.25 -1.39
N ALA A 43 6.65 13.47 -0.83
CA ALA A 43 6.59 13.70 0.60
C ALA A 43 5.19 13.44 1.19
N GLN A 44 4.12 13.76 0.45
CA GLN A 44 2.75 13.45 0.85
C GLN A 44 2.48 11.95 0.79
N VAL A 45 2.91 11.27 -0.28
CA VAL A 45 2.81 9.81 -0.41
C VAL A 45 3.51 9.13 0.76
N TYR A 46 4.74 9.55 1.09
CA TYR A 46 5.47 9.03 2.25
C TYR A 46 4.70 9.27 3.56
N THR A 47 4.18 10.48 3.75
CA THR A 47 3.43 10.84 4.97
C THR A 47 2.16 9.99 5.12
N TYR A 48 1.38 9.80 4.06
CA TYR A 48 0.19 8.95 4.09
C TYR A 48 0.53 7.48 4.32
N THR A 49 1.57 6.97 3.67
CA THR A 49 2.03 5.60 3.88
C THR A 49 2.42 5.38 5.36
N ARG A 50 3.16 6.32 5.95
CA ARG A 50 3.51 6.23 7.38
C ARG A 50 2.28 6.25 8.27
N ARG A 51 1.33 7.15 8.05
CA ARG A 51 0.07 7.21 8.81
C ARG A 51 -0.73 5.92 8.72
N ILE A 52 -0.82 5.30 7.54
CA ILE A 52 -1.50 4.02 7.34
C ILE A 52 -0.81 2.93 8.17
N LEU A 53 0.51 2.83 8.11
CA LEU A 53 1.28 1.84 8.86
C LEU A 53 1.17 2.03 10.37
N ASP A 54 1.24 3.27 10.86
CA ASP A 54 1.12 3.59 12.28
C ASP A 54 -0.30 3.31 12.81
N ALA A 55 -1.33 3.63 12.03
CA ALA A 55 -2.72 3.32 12.37
C ALA A 55 -2.99 1.80 12.37
N TYR A 56 -2.46 1.07 11.39
CA TYR A 56 -2.53 -0.39 11.35
C TYR A 56 -1.85 -1.02 12.57
N ALA A 57 -0.66 -0.55 12.92
CA ALA A 57 0.06 -1.02 14.10
C ALA A 57 -0.74 -0.78 15.39
N ALA A 58 -1.37 0.39 15.54
CA ALA A 58 -2.22 0.71 16.68
C ALA A 58 -3.45 -0.22 16.80
N VAL A 59 -4.08 -0.59 15.67
CA VAL A 59 -5.21 -1.52 15.64
C VAL A 59 -4.78 -2.94 16.01
N MET A 60 -3.58 -3.37 15.60
CA MET A 60 -3.07 -4.73 15.86
C MET A 60 -2.44 -4.91 17.25
N GLN A 61 -2.00 -3.82 17.87
CA GLN A 61 -1.28 -3.82 19.14
C GLN A 61 -2.03 -4.51 20.29
N PRO A 62 -3.35 -4.31 20.51
CA PRO A 62 -4.08 -5.00 21.58
C PRO A 62 -4.07 -6.53 21.43
N LEU A 63 -4.20 -7.04 20.20
CA LEU A 63 -4.12 -8.47 19.92
C LEU A 63 -2.73 -9.03 20.24
N SER A 64 -1.68 -8.32 19.82
CA SER A 64 -0.29 -8.70 20.10
C SER A 64 0.02 -8.71 21.59
N ALA A 65 -0.46 -7.71 22.34
CA ALA A 65 -0.27 -7.60 23.78
C ALA A 65 -1.00 -8.71 24.56
N GLU A 66 -2.25 -9.01 24.19
CA GLU A 66 -3.04 -10.08 24.83
C GLU A 66 -2.40 -11.46 24.65
N LEU A 67 -1.81 -11.70 23.46
CA LEU A 67 -1.18 -12.96 23.12
C LEU A 67 0.27 -13.08 23.63
N ASP A 68 0.81 -12.02 24.21
CA ASP A 68 2.26 -11.90 24.53
C ASP A 68 3.13 -12.26 23.30
N MET A 69 2.70 -11.81 22.12
CA MET A 69 3.36 -12.04 20.86
C MET A 69 3.85 -10.72 20.25
N ALA A 70 5.07 -10.72 19.69
CA ALA A 70 5.51 -9.60 18.88
C ALA A 70 4.58 -9.42 17.67
N GLN A 71 4.25 -8.19 17.31
CA GLN A 71 3.38 -7.89 16.16
C GLN A 71 3.87 -8.54 14.86
N ASN A 72 5.18 -8.56 14.61
CA ASN A 72 5.74 -9.26 13.44
C ASN A 72 5.39 -10.75 13.40
N ALA A 73 5.24 -11.41 14.56
CA ALA A 73 4.85 -12.82 14.60
C ALA A 73 3.37 -12.99 14.21
N VAL A 74 2.48 -12.14 14.72
CA VAL A 74 1.07 -12.09 14.31
C VAL A 74 0.94 -11.77 12.82
N ASP A 75 1.68 -10.77 12.34
CA ASP A 75 1.70 -10.37 10.93
C ASP A 75 2.19 -11.49 10.00
N ILE A 76 3.13 -12.32 10.43
CA ILE A 76 3.59 -13.50 9.68
C ILE A 76 2.48 -14.54 9.56
N LEU A 77 1.74 -14.83 10.64
CA LEU A 77 0.60 -15.75 10.59
C LEU A 77 -0.48 -15.25 9.62
N LEU A 78 -0.83 -13.96 9.71
CA LEU A 78 -1.80 -13.33 8.83
C LEU A 78 -1.33 -13.30 7.37
N PHE A 79 -0.03 -13.03 7.12
CA PHE A 79 0.53 -13.06 5.78
C PHE A 79 0.36 -14.44 5.14
N LEU A 80 0.75 -15.49 5.84
CA LEU A 80 0.65 -16.87 5.35
C LEU A 80 -0.80 -17.30 5.11
N ALA A 81 -1.72 -16.90 5.99
CA ALA A 81 -3.13 -17.22 5.85
C ALA A 81 -3.81 -16.47 4.69
N ASN A 82 -3.44 -15.19 4.47
CA ASN A 82 -4.07 -14.34 3.46
C ASN A 82 -3.48 -14.51 2.05
N ASN A 83 -2.33 -15.18 1.92
CA ASN A 83 -1.63 -15.32 0.64
C ASN A 83 -1.31 -16.79 0.33
N PRO A 84 -2.30 -17.60 -0.06
CA PRO A 84 -2.08 -19.00 -0.44
C PRO A 84 -1.02 -19.12 -1.55
N GLY A 85 -0.02 -19.97 -1.36
CA GLY A 85 1.09 -20.14 -2.29
C GLY A 85 2.34 -19.29 -2.02
N LEU A 86 2.25 -18.25 -1.18
CA LEU A 86 3.39 -17.49 -0.67
C LEU A 86 3.75 -17.99 0.73
N ASP A 87 4.33 -19.17 0.81
CA ASP A 87 4.44 -19.95 2.04
C ASP A 87 5.88 -20.22 2.49
N THR A 88 6.84 -19.43 2.00
CA THR A 88 8.24 -19.55 2.40
C THR A 88 8.73 -18.34 3.20
N ALA A 89 9.81 -18.52 3.98
CA ALA A 89 10.47 -17.41 4.67
C ALA A 89 10.96 -16.34 3.68
N ARG A 90 11.34 -16.74 2.45
CA ARG A 90 11.74 -15.83 1.38
C ARG A 90 10.57 -14.96 0.94
N ASP A 91 9.38 -15.54 0.78
CA ASP A 91 8.18 -14.79 0.42
C ASP A 91 7.85 -13.73 1.48
N ILE A 92 7.91 -14.10 2.77
CA ILE A 92 7.72 -13.15 3.87
C ILE A 92 8.72 -12.01 3.79
N CYS A 93 10.02 -12.29 3.59
CA CYS A 93 11.05 -11.25 3.43
C CYS A 93 10.72 -10.33 2.25
N THR A 94 10.33 -10.89 1.11
CA THR A 94 10.06 -10.15 -0.12
C THR A 94 8.85 -9.23 0.00
N TYR A 95 7.72 -9.77 0.47
CA TYR A 95 6.45 -9.05 0.47
C TYR A 95 6.26 -8.18 1.72
N ARG A 96 6.75 -8.62 2.89
CA ARG A 96 6.68 -7.82 4.13
C ARG A 96 7.87 -6.89 4.34
N LYS A 97 8.88 -6.96 3.45
CA LYS A 97 10.11 -6.15 3.53
C LYS A 97 10.83 -6.29 4.88
N LEU A 98 10.72 -7.46 5.50
CA LEU A 98 11.42 -7.78 6.74
C LEU A 98 12.82 -8.36 6.45
N LYS A 99 13.77 -8.03 7.33
CA LYS A 99 15.12 -8.60 7.23
C LYS A 99 15.08 -10.13 7.50
N PRO A 100 15.89 -10.94 6.79
CA PRO A 100 15.90 -12.40 6.94
C PRO A 100 16.07 -12.88 8.38
N GLY A 101 16.95 -12.23 9.16
CA GLY A 101 17.15 -12.55 10.57
C GLY A 101 15.89 -12.35 11.44
N ILE A 102 15.11 -11.30 11.17
CA ILE A 102 13.85 -11.02 11.86
C ILE A 102 12.80 -12.09 11.52
N VAL A 103 12.69 -12.43 10.22
CA VAL A 103 11.76 -13.48 9.77
C VAL A 103 12.14 -14.82 10.39
N SER A 104 13.44 -15.22 10.34
CA SER A 104 13.91 -16.47 10.92
C SER A 104 13.59 -16.55 12.40
N PHE A 105 13.89 -15.49 13.18
CA PHE A 105 13.61 -15.43 14.61
C PHE A 105 12.12 -15.64 14.93
N HIS A 106 11.23 -14.92 14.25
CA HIS A 106 9.79 -15.06 14.51
C HIS A 106 9.24 -16.39 14.03
N VAL A 107 9.67 -16.89 12.87
CA VAL A 107 9.27 -18.21 12.37
C VAL A 107 9.73 -19.32 13.34
N ASP A 108 10.95 -19.27 13.86
CA ASP A 108 11.47 -20.25 14.83
C ASP A 108 10.62 -20.23 16.12
N ASN A 109 10.26 -19.06 16.62
CA ASN A 109 9.39 -18.92 17.78
C ASN A 109 7.97 -19.46 17.52
N LEU A 110 7.39 -19.16 16.36
CA LEU A 110 6.07 -19.66 15.97
C LEU A 110 6.05 -21.18 15.79
N VAL A 111 7.11 -21.76 15.23
CA VAL A 111 7.26 -23.21 15.11
C VAL A 111 7.43 -23.84 16.50
N ARG A 112 8.29 -23.29 17.35
CA ARG A 112 8.47 -23.77 18.74
C ARG A 112 7.20 -23.65 19.54
N GLY A 113 6.41 -22.60 19.33
CA GLY A 113 5.10 -22.40 19.96
C GLY A 113 4.00 -23.30 19.39
N GLY A 114 4.26 -24.04 18.31
CA GLY A 114 3.29 -24.93 17.65
C GLY A 114 2.24 -24.19 16.81
N TYR A 115 2.48 -22.93 16.44
CA TYR A 115 1.59 -22.15 15.56
C TYR A 115 1.90 -22.34 14.07
N LEU A 116 3.15 -22.72 13.75
CA LEU A 116 3.60 -23.04 12.40
C LEU A 116 4.24 -24.43 12.36
N LEU A 117 4.13 -25.08 11.21
CA LEU A 117 4.90 -26.26 10.85
C LEU A 117 5.79 -25.96 9.67
N ARG A 118 7.01 -26.54 9.69
CA ARG A 118 7.89 -26.57 8.52
C ARG A 118 7.69 -27.89 7.80
N THR A 119 7.30 -27.80 6.53
CA THR A 119 7.14 -28.97 5.67
C THR A 119 8.09 -28.85 4.48
N ARG A 120 8.61 -29.99 4.02
CA ARG A 120 9.41 -30.01 2.79
C ARG A 120 8.47 -30.02 1.60
N ASP A 121 8.82 -29.22 0.58
CA ASP A 121 8.09 -29.28 -0.69
C ASP A 121 8.36 -30.65 -1.37
N PRO A 122 7.32 -31.38 -1.78
CA PRO A 122 7.50 -32.66 -2.46
C PRO A 122 8.28 -32.56 -3.78
N GLY A 123 8.18 -31.43 -4.47
CA GLY A 123 8.83 -31.17 -5.76
C GLY A 123 10.22 -30.54 -5.65
N ASP A 124 10.51 -29.84 -4.55
CA ASP A 124 11.81 -29.19 -4.33
C ASP A 124 12.26 -29.34 -2.88
N ARG A 125 13.20 -30.28 -2.65
CA ARG A 125 13.77 -30.54 -1.30
C ARG A 125 14.49 -29.35 -0.67
N ARG A 126 14.83 -28.31 -1.46
CA ARG A 126 15.45 -27.07 -0.98
C ARG A 126 14.42 -26.07 -0.48
N ARG A 127 13.17 -26.23 -0.88
CA ARG A 127 12.07 -25.36 -0.50
C ARG A 127 11.45 -25.85 0.81
N CYS A 128 11.50 -25.02 1.83
CA CYS A 128 10.84 -25.25 3.12
C CYS A 128 9.56 -24.39 3.15
N ARG A 129 8.41 -25.04 3.20
CA ARG A 129 7.10 -24.40 3.31
C ARG A 129 6.71 -24.23 4.76
N LEU A 130 6.00 -23.16 5.04
CA LEU A 130 5.44 -22.80 6.34
C LEU A 130 3.93 -22.98 6.30
N VAL A 131 3.40 -23.81 7.18
CA VAL A 131 1.97 -24.11 7.25
C VAL A 131 1.44 -23.70 8.63
N CYS A 132 0.38 -22.87 8.64
CA CYS A 132 -0.31 -22.53 9.86
C CYS A 132 -1.03 -23.78 10.43
N THR A 133 -0.95 -23.94 11.74
CA THR A 133 -1.62 -25.05 12.46
C THR A 133 -3.01 -24.61 12.94
N ASP A 134 -3.82 -25.59 13.38
CA ASP A 134 -5.11 -25.32 14.02
C ASP A 134 -4.97 -24.41 15.26
N LYS A 135 -3.83 -24.46 15.96
CA LYS A 135 -3.53 -23.57 17.08
C LYS A 135 -3.44 -22.11 16.66
N ALA A 136 -3.03 -21.82 15.43
CA ALA A 136 -2.97 -20.46 14.90
C ALA A 136 -4.33 -19.95 14.41
N ALA A 137 -5.29 -20.84 14.12
CA ALA A 137 -6.57 -20.47 13.50
C ALA A 137 -7.35 -19.39 14.27
N PRO A 138 -7.51 -19.44 15.63
CA PRO A 138 -8.21 -18.38 16.34
C PRO A 138 -7.49 -17.03 16.32
N ILE A 139 -6.14 -17.03 16.28
CA ILE A 139 -5.34 -15.81 16.16
C ILE A 139 -5.54 -15.22 14.77
N ILE A 140 -5.48 -16.04 13.74
CA ILE A 140 -5.69 -15.64 12.34
C ILE A 140 -7.07 -15.03 12.18
N ALA A 141 -8.13 -15.69 12.65
CA ALA A 141 -9.49 -15.20 12.52
C ALA A 141 -9.68 -13.81 13.20
N ARG A 142 -9.14 -13.64 14.40
CA ARG A 142 -9.19 -12.35 15.10
C ARG A 142 -8.39 -11.26 14.38
N GLY A 143 -7.21 -11.61 13.91
CA GLY A 143 -6.37 -10.67 13.16
C GLY A 143 -7.00 -10.25 11.83
N GLN A 144 -7.63 -11.18 11.10
CA GLN A 144 -8.39 -10.89 9.89
C GLN A 144 -9.58 -9.96 10.17
N ALA A 145 -10.34 -10.21 11.23
CA ALA A 145 -11.43 -9.32 11.63
C ALA A 145 -10.95 -7.89 11.94
N LEU A 146 -9.78 -7.75 12.61
CA LEU A 146 -9.16 -6.44 12.83
C LEU A 146 -8.71 -5.77 11.53
N GLN A 147 -8.17 -6.53 10.56
CA GLN A 147 -7.81 -6.02 9.25
C GLN A 147 -9.03 -5.53 8.47
N GLU A 148 -10.13 -6.29 8.49
CA GLU A 148 -11.40 -5.89 7.87
C GLU A 148 -11.96 -4.63 8.51
N GLN A 149 -11.97 -4.56 9.84
CA GLN A 149 -12.40 -3.36 10.57
C GLN A 149 -11.52 -2.15 10.25
N PHE A 150 -10.21 -2.31 10.18
CA PHE A 150 -9.28 -1.25 9.79
C PHE A 150 -9.57 -0.76 8.37
N ALA A 151 -9.76 -1.66 7.41
CA ALA A 151 -10.08 -1.31 6.03
C ALA A 151 -11.42 -0.56 5.93
N ALA A 152 -12.46 -1.03 6.65
CA ALA A 152 -13.76 -0.39 6.71
C ALA A 152 -13.69 1.03 7.32
N GLN A 153 -12.93 1.21 8.39
CA GLN A 153 -12.75 2.53 9.01
C GLN A 153 -11.96 3.48 8.10
N MET A 154 -10.91 2.98 7.44
CA MET A 154 -10.10 3.77 6.50
C MET A 154 -10.90 4.24 5.29
N SER A 155 -11.86 3.45 4.84
CA SER A 155 -12.72 3.76 3.70
C SER A 155 -14.04 4.44 4.08
N ALA A 156 -14.28 4.69 5.37
CA ALA A 156 -15.54 5.28 5.84
C ALA A 156 -15.82 6.65 5.19
N GLY A 157 -17.05 6.83 4.69
CA GLY A 157 -17.47 8.06 4.03
C GLY A 157 -17.07 8.19 2.56
N LEU A 158 -16.35 7.22 2.01
CA LEU A 158 -16.05 7.18 0.57
C LEU A 158 -17.20 6.49 -0.19
N ALA A 159 -17.55 7.04 -1.35
CA ALA A 159 -18.55 6.43 -2.22
C ALA A 159 -17.96 5.15 -2.89
N PRO A 160 -18.80 4.14 -3.23
CA PRO A 160 -18.31 2.88 -3.81
C PRO A 160 -17.51 3.07 -5.11
N ASP A 161 -17.92 3.97 -5.98
CA ASP A 161 -17.22 4.32 -7.22
C ASP A 161 -15.86 4.97 -6.99
N ALA A 162 -15.73 5.78 -5.93
CA ALA A 162 -14.47 6.35 -5.51
C ALA A 162 -13.51 5.25 -4.98
N LEU A 163 -14.03 4.26 -4.25
CA LEU A 163 -13.24 3.12 -3.79
C LEU A 163 -12.74 2.25 -4.94
N GLU A 164 -13.59 1.98 -5.93
CA GLU A 164 -13.21 1.25 -7.12
C GLU A 164 -12.13 1.98 -7.91
N THR A 165 -12.29 3.29 -8.12
CA THR A 165 -11.28 4.14 -8.77
C THR A 165 -9.96 4.12 -8.00
N PHE A 166 -10.01 4.23 -6.67
CA PHE A 166 -8.85 4.19 -5.80
C PHE A 166 -8.10 2.84 -5.93
N GLN A 167 -8.83 1.73 -5.94
CA GLN A 167 -8.25 0.40 -6.12
C GLN A 167 -7.55 0.24 -7.48
N GLN A 168 -8.15 0.78 -8.55
CA GLN A 168 -7.54 0.82 -9.89
C GLN A 168 -6.24 1.64 -9.88
N CYS A 169 -6.25 2.81 -9.23
CA CYS A 169 -5.06 3.64 -9.07
C CYS A 169 -3.95 2.93 -8.30
N LEU A 170 -4.28 2.26 -7.18
CA LEU A 170 -3.29 1.49 -6.41
C LEU A 170 -2.67 0.35 -7.23
N THR A 171 -3.48 -0.34 -8.03
CA THR A 171 -3.00 -1.39 -8.94
C THR A 171 -2.03 -0.83 -9.98
N ALA A 172 -2.37 0.30 -10.59
CA ALA A 172 -1.50 0.96 -11.56
C ALA A 172 -0.18 1.46 -10.91
N PHE A 173 -0.26 1.99 -9.68
CA PHE A 173 0.94 2.39 -8.93
C PHE A 173 1.85 1.21 -8.63
N ALA A 174 1.29 0.08 -8.16
CA ALA A 174 2.06 -1.13 -7.90
C ALA A 174 2.82 -1.59 -9.16
N GLN A 175 2.13 -1.67 -10.31
CA GLN A 175 2.75 -2.02 -11.58
C GLN A 175 3.85 -1.05 -12.02
N ASN A 176 3.68 0.25 -11.78
CA ASN A 176 4.69 1.25 -12.10
C ASN A 176 5.92 1.11 -11.19
N LEU A 177 5.71 0.87 -9.90
CA LEU A 177 6.79 0.65 -8.93
C LEU A 177 7.58 -0.62 -9.27
N ASP A 178 6.91 -1.70 -9.67
CA ASP A 178 7.59 -2.94 -10.10
C ASP A 178 8.45 -2.69 -11.35
N ARG A 179 7.95 -1.90 -12.32
CA ARG A 179 8.76 -1.51 -13.51
C ARG A 179 9.96 -0.65 -13.15
N MET A 180 9.83 0.23 -12.14
CA MET A 180 10.95 1.05 -11.68
C MET A 180 12.02 0.19 -10.98
N ALA A 181 11.61 -0.75 -10.11
CA ALA A 181 12.52 -1.66 -9.43
C ALA A 181 13.30 -2.56 -10.42
N ASN A 182 12.63 -3.07 -11.45
CA ASN A 182 13.26 -3.96 -12.45
C ASN A 182 14.19 -3.23 -13.43
N ARG A 183 14.19 -1.89 -13.50
CA ARG A 183 15.12 -1.10 -14.33
C ARG A 183 16.49 -0.92 -13.67
N GLU A 184 16.61 -1.12 -12.37
CA GLU A 184 17.88 -1.00 -11.64
C GLU A 184 18.72 -2.29 -11.71
N GLU A 185 18.17 -3.40 -12.24
CA GLU A 185 18.87 -4.68 -12.40
C GLU A 185 19.49 -4.86 -13.82
N THR A 186 19.43 -3.84 -14.69
CA THR A 186 19.98 -3.89 -16.06
C THR A 186 21.12 -2.92 -16.24
#